data_3a22d9ca600ae47a15453f5493d4e7cf
#
_entry.id   3a22d9ca600ae47a15453f5493d4e7cf
#
_cell.length_a   1.000
_cell.length_b   1.000
_cell.length_c   1.000
_cell.angle_alpha   90.00
_cell.angle_beta   90.00
_cell.angle_gamma   90.00
#
_symmetry.space_group_name_H-M   'P 1'
#
loop_
_entity.id
_entity.type
_entity.pdbx_description
1 polymer ?
#
loop_
_entity_poly.entity_id
_entity_poly.type
_entity_poly.pdbx_seq_one_letter_code
_entity_poly.pdbx_strand_id
1 'polypeptide(L)'
;MKVVNLDQQDYLTTWEKMKRFNAERKPSTEDELWIVEHPSVFTEGISSKPEHFLLETGVNKIPIVKTDRGGQITYHGPGQLIIYCLIDLKRLGIGVKKIVSLIEQSIMDLLADYQIESHLKEGAPGVYVNGAKIAALGLKVKNGSTYHGLSLNVDMDLSPFAQINPCGYQGLKVTQLSDLTDNVKLKNVANELSQILIKNVTRS
;
A
#
# COMPACT_ATOMS: atom_id res chain seq x y z
N MET A 1 16.07 -5.23 9.49
CA MET A 1 15.08 -5.13 8.37
C MET A 1 15.75 -4.42 7.22
N LYS A 2 15.74 -5.02 6.04
CA LYS A 2 16.42 -4.53 4.84
C LYS A 2 15.45 -3.73 3.97
N VAL A 3 15.91 -2.62 3.38
CA VAL A 3 15.15 -1.88 2.36
C VAL A 3 15.69 -2.25 0.98
N VAL A 4 14.79 -2.65 0.08
CA VAL A 4 15.11 -3.04 -1.30
C VAL A 4 14.34 -2.13 -2.25
N ASN A 5 15.06 -1.34 -3.04
CA ASN A 5 14.45 -0.53 -4.08
C ASN A 5 14.35 -1.37 -5.37
N LEU A 6 13.15 -1.50 -5.90
CA LEU A 6 12.86 -2.26 -7.12
C LEU A 6 12.60 -1.35 -8.33
N ASP A 7 12.61 -0.03 -8.12
CA ASP A 7 12.19 0.95 -9.13
C ASP A 7 10.79 0.63 -9.70
N GLN A 8 10.55 0.88 -10.97
CA GLN A 8 9.28 0.54 -11.61
C GLN A 8 9.28 -0.92 -12.05
N GLN A 9 8.31 -1.70 -11.59
CA GLN A 9 8.15 -3.13 -11.90
C GLN A 9 6.72 -3.48 -12.30
N ASP A 10 6.58 -4.48 -13.17
CA ASP A 10 5.29 -5.12 -13.42
C ASP A 10 4.69 -5.72 -12.15
N TYR A 11 3.39 -5.57 -11.98
CA TYR A 11 2.70 -6.01 -10.76
C TYR A 11 2.74 -7.54 -10.57
N LEU A 12 2.42 -8.31 -11.63
CA LEU A 12 2.37 -9.78 -11.54
C LEU A 12 3.75 -10.35 -11.22
N THR A 13 4.77 -9.85 -11.90
CA THR A 13 6.17 -10.24 -11.68
C THR A 13 6.59 -9.97 -10.23
N THR A 14 6.21 -8.82 -9.67
CA THR A 14 6.55 -8.46 -8.30
C THR A 14 5.77 -9.29 -7.29
N TRP A 15 4.48 -9.53 -7.55
CA TRP A 15 3.64 -10.38 -6.70
C TRP A 15 4.18 -11.82 -6.63
N GLU A 16 4.62 -12.39 -7.76
CA GLU A 16 5.22 -13.72 -7.77
C GLU A 16 6.54 -13.78 -7.00
N LYS A 17 7.38 -12.75 -7.12
CA LYS A 17 8.60 -12.61 -6.31
C LYS A 17 8.28 -12.59 -4.80
N MET A 18 7.26 -11.82 -4.37
CA MET A 18 6.83 -11.78 -2.97
C MET A 18 6.33 -13.13 -2.46
N LYS A 19 5.51 -13.83 -3.25
CA LYS A 19 5.02 -15.17 -2.89
C LYS A 19 6.18 -16.16 -2.71
N ARG A 20 7.14 -16.12 -3.62
CA ARG A 20 8.34 -16.98 -3.56
C ARG A 20 9.19 -16.64 -2.34
N PHE A 21 9.52 -15.36 -2.12
CA PHE A 21 10.25 -14.90 -0.95
C PHE A 21 9.62 -15.40 0.35
N ASN A 22 8.30 -15.27 0.46
CA ASN A 22 7.56 -15.70 1.66
C ASN A 22 7.52 -17.24 1.80
N ALA A 23 7.45 -17.98 0.69
CA ALA A 23 7.45 -19.45 0.70
C ALA A 23 8.82 -20.04 1.06
N GLU A 24 9.90 -19.39 0.61
CA GLU A 24 11.29 -19.82 0.83
C GLU A 24 11.89 -19.29 2.13
N ARG A 25 11.13 -18.52 2.91
CA ARG A 25 11.56 -17.91 4.16
C ARG A 25 12.02 -18.97 5.16
N LYS A 26 13.21 -18.73 5.75
CA LYS A 26 13.79 -19.51 6.84
C LYS A 26 13.77 -18.69 8.14
N PRO A 27 13.96 -19.29 9.31
CA PRO A 27 14.05 -18.53 10.57
C PRO A 27 15.10 -17.42 10.55
N SER A 28 16.19 -17.60 9.80
CA SER A 28 17.27 -16.60 9.62
C SER A 28 17.00 -15.58 8.51
N THR A 29 15.93 -15.73 7.73
CA THR A 29 15.64 -14.79 6.66
C THR A 29 15.28 -13.42 7.24
N GLU A 30 16.00 -12.40 6.83
CA GLU A 30 15.76 -11.02 7.26
C GLU A 30 14.43 -10.51 6.72
N ASP A 31 13.77 -9.64 7.49
CA ASP A 31 12.57 -8.93 7.02
C ASP A 31 12.96 -7.87 6.01
N GLU A 32 12.12 -7.69 5.00
CA GLU A 32 12.39 -6.74 3.94
C GLU A 32 11.20 -5.78 3.71
N LEU A 33 11.52 -4.53 3.40
CA LEU A 33 10.62 -3.55 2.80
C LEU A 33 11.02 -3.38 1.34
N TRP A 34 10.09 -3.69 0.42
CA TRP A 34 10.33 -3.48 -1.01
C TRP A 34 9.63 -2.21 -1.46
N ILE A 35 10.41 -1.25 -1.92
CA ILE A 35 9.93 0.01 -2.49
C ILE A 35 9.76 -0.21 -3.99
N VAL A 36 8.58 0.11 -4.53
CA VAL A 36 8.27 -0.09 -5.94
C VAL A 36 7.24 0.91 -6.43
N GLU A 37 7.29 1.23 -7.70
CA GLU A 37 6.19 1.79 -8.48
C GLU A 37 5.67 0.75 -9.46
N HIS A 38 4.39 0.81 -9.83
CA HIS A 38 3.82 -0.04 -10.87
C HIS A 38 3.36 0.78 -12.06
N PRO A 39 3.44 0.24 -13.30
CA PRO A 39 2.59 0.70 -14.38
C PRO A 39 1.12 0.65 -13.97
N SER A 40 0.28 1.43 -14.65
CA SER A 40 -1.16 1.48 -14.36
C SER A 40 -1.79 0.09 -14.32
N VAL A 41 -2.40 -0.26 -13.18
CA VAL A 41 -3.05 -1.54 -12.94
C VAL A 41 -4.14 -1.43 -11.89
N PHE A 42 -5.29 -2.06 -12.13
CA PHE A 42 -6.27 -2.33 -11.07
C PHE A 42 -5.96 -3.66 -10.41
N THR A 43 -6.02 -3.72 -9.09
CA THR A 43 -5.87 -4.98 -8.34
C THR A 43 -7.13 -5.27 -7.55
N GLU A 44 -7.67 -6.47 -7.71
CA GLU A 44 -8.78 -6.99 -6.91
C GLU A 44 -8.24 -7.75 -5.71
N GLY A 45 -8.60 -7.32 -4.50
CA GLY A 45 -8.34 -8.09 -3.30
C GLY A 45 -9.41 -9.17 -3.06
N ILE A 46 -9.20 -9.99 -2.03
CA ILE A 46 -10.08 -11.15 -1.71
C ILE A 46 -11.53 -10.78 -1.36
N SER A 47 -11.79 -9.52 -0.99
CA SER A 47 -13.13 -9.02 -0.66
C SER A 47 -13.76 -8.21 -1.81
N SER A 48 -13.15 -8.22 -2.99
CA SER A 48 -13.63 -7.44 -4.13
C SER A 48 -14.96 -8.00 -4.64
N LYS A 49 -15.85 -7.08 -5.04
CA LYS A 49 -17.15 -7.41 -5.61
C LYS A 49 -17.31 -6.76 -6.98
N PRO A 50 -18.00 -7.40 -7.94
CA PRO A 50 -18.19 -6.86 -9.30
C PRO A 50 -18.82 -5.47 -9.33
N GLU A 51 -19.71 -5.15 -8.38
CA GLU A 51 -20.40 -3.86 -8.25
C GLU A 51 -19.47 -2.67 -7.96
N HIS A 52 -18.20 -2.94 -7.65
CA HIS A 52 -17.21 -1.91 -7.39
C HIS A 52 -16.43 -1.45 -8.64
N PHE A 53 -16.70 -2.06 -9.78
CA PHE A 53 -16.28 -1.55 -11.08
C PHE A 53 -17.38 -0.65 -11.64
N LEU A 54 -17.12 0.65 -11.81
CA LEU A 54 -18.10 1.65 -12.23
C LEU A 54 -18.18 1.82 -13.75
N LEU A 55 -17.14 1.39 -14.47
CA LEU A 55 -17.08 1.44 -15.92
C LEU A 55 -16.95 0.04 -16.51
N GLU A 56 -17.55 -0.17 -17.68
CA GLU A 56 -17.33 -1.38 -18.46
C GLU A 56 -15.83 -1.54 -18.75
N THR A 57 -15.32 -2.72 -18.47
CA THR A 57 -13.93 -3.08 -18.74
C THR A 57 -13.58 -2.83 -20.20
N GLY A 58 -12.65 -1.91 -20.46
CA GLY A 58 -12.16 -1.66 -21.81
C GLY A 58 -12.01 -0.21 -22.22
N VAL A 59 -12.58 0.76 -21.51
CA VAL A 59 -12.53 2.17 -21.91
C VAL A 59 -11.10 2.74 -21.86
N ASN A 60 -10.25 2.31 -20.92
CA ASN A 60 -8.89 2.85 -20.75
C ASN A 60 -7.76 1.81 -20.81
N LYS A 61 -8.04 0.57 -21.22
CA LYS A 61 -7.01 -0.50 -21.37
C LYS A 61 -6.11 -0.76 -20.14
N ILE A 62 -6.51 -0.29 -18.95
CA ILE A 62 -5.78 -0.58 -17.71
C ILE A 62 -6.05 -2.03 -17.34
N PRO A 63 -5.01 -2.87 -17.18
CA PRO A 63 -5.20 -4.27 -16.83
C PRO A 63 -5.77 -4.44 -15.42
N ILE A 64 -6.54 -5.51 -15.23
CA ILE A 64 -7.12 -5.89 -13.95
C ILE A 64 -6.48 -7.20 -13.50
N VAL A 65 -5.95 -7.23 -12.29
CA VAL A 65 -5.28 -8.40 -11.70
C VAL A 65 -6.03 -8.86 -10.46
N LYS A 66 -6.52 -10.10 -10.46
CA LYS A 66 -7.05 -10.73 -9.24
C LYS A 66 -5.91 -11.19 -8.35
N THR A 67 -5.94 -10.78 -7.09
CA THR A 67 -4.87 -11.02 -6.13
C THR A 67 -5.37 -11.65 -4.84
N ASP A 68 -4.45 -12.06 -3.98
CA ASP A 68 -4.76 -12.63 -2.67
C ASP A 68 -4.54 -11.64 -1.51
N ARG A 69 -4.27 -10.35 -1.79
CA ARG A 69 -4.20 -9.31 -0.75
C ARG A 69 -5.56 -9.09 -0.08
N GLY A 70 -5.53 -8.61 1.14
CA GLY A 70 -6.73 -8.12 1.82
C GLY A 70 -7.36 -6.93 1.11
N GLY A 71 -8.63 -6.67 1.45
CA GLY A 71 -9.39 -5.53 0.93
C GLY A 71 -10.04 -5.80 -0.43
N GLN A 72 -10.52 -4.72 -1.03
CA GLN A 72 -11.30 -4.73 -2.26
C GLN A 72 -10.45 -4.21 -3.44
N ILE A 73 -11.11 -3.72 -4.50
CA ILE A 73 -10.44 -3.16 -5.66
C ILE A 73 -9.70 -1.88 -5.30
N THR A 74 -8.53 -1.67 -5.91
CA THR A 74 -7.78 -0.41 -5.89
C THR A 74 -7.04 -0.22 -7.20
N TYR A 75 -6.42 0.95 -7.36
CA TYR A 75 -5.59 1.32 -8.50
C TYR A 75 -4.14 1.54 -8.06
N HIS A 76 -3.21 1.13 -8.90
CA HIS A 76 -1.79 1.46 -8.81
C HIS A 76 -1.33 2.07 -10.13
N GLY A 77 -0.44 3.06 -10.04
CA GLY A 77 0.10 3.73 -11.21
C GLY A 77 1.38 4.52 -10.90
N PRO A 78 2.06 5.06 -11.94
CA PRO A 78 3.24 5.89 -11.77
C PRO A 78 2.97 7.07 -10.83
N GLY A 79 3.94 7.40 -9.98
CA GLY A 79 3.81 8.44 -8.97
C GLY A 79 3.14 7.99 -7.67
N GLN A 80 2.70 6.72 -7.56
CA GLN A 80 2.24 6.10 -6.32
C GLN A 80 3.38 5.32 -5.68
N LEU A 81 3.72 5.65 -4.45
CA LEU A 81 4.67 4.87 -3.66
C LEU A 81 4.01 3.59 -3.16
N ILE A 82 4.57 2.45 -3.50
CA ILE A 82 4.22 1.15 -2.93
C ILE A 82 5.35 0.69 -2.03
N ILE A 83 5.02 0.27 -0.80
CA ILE A 83 5.95 -0.43 0.08
C ILE A 83 5.36 -1.79 0.44
N TYR A 84 5.97 -2.84 -0.05
CA TYR A 84 5.64 -4.20 0.35
C TYR A 84 6.38 -4.58 1.63
N CYS A 85 5.64 -5.10 2.60
CA CYS A 85 6.12 -5.43 3.93
C CYS A 85 6.25 -6.95 4.06
N LEU A 86 7.46 -7.47 3.89
CA LEU A 86 7.77 -8.90 3.99
C LEU A 86 8.35 -9.18 5.38
N ILE A 87 7.46 -9.32 6.37
CA ILE A 87 7.76 -9.28 7.80
C ILE A 87 7.32 -10.57 8.47
N ASP A 88 8.18 -11.13 9.31
CA ASP A 88 7.87 -12.30 10.14
C ASP A 88 7.18 -11.85 11.45
N LEU A 89 5.85 -11.96 11.46
CA LEU A 89 5.04 -11.58 12.62
C LEU A 89 5.27 -12.49 13.83
N LYS A 90 5.61 -13.78 13.59
CA LYS A 90 5.90 -14.72 14.68
C LYS A 90 7.17 -14.32 15.43
N ARG A 91 8.22 -13.95 14.68
CA ARG A 91 9.48 -13.48 15.24
C ARG A 91 9.31 -12.20 16.05
N LEU A 92 8.43 -11.29 15.58
CA LEU A 92 8.11 -10.05 16.30
C LEU A 92 7.14 -10.25 17.46
N GLY A 93 6.47 -11.41 17.57
CA GLY A 93 5.48 -11.66 18.61
C GLY A 93 4.20 -10.81 18.45
N ILE A 94 3.89 -10.33 17.25
CA ILE A 94 2.73 -9.46 16.99
C ILE A 94 1.71 -10.09 16.05
N GLY A 95 0.46 -9.63 16.18
CA GLY A 95 -0.64 -10.04 15.30
C GLY A 95 -0.88 -9.11 14.12
N VAL A 96 -1.77 -9.53 13.20
CA VAL A 96 -2.12 -8.78 11.98
C VAL A 96 -2.67 -7.39 12.31
N LYS A 97 -3.51 -7.25 13.32
CA LYS A 97 -4.06 -5.95 13.72
C LYS A 97 -2.96 -4.98 14.15
N LYS A 98 -1.96 -5.48 14.86
CA LYS A 98 -0.84 -4.65 15.34
C LYS A 98 0.03 -4.16 14.19
N ILE A 99 0.40 -5.04 13.24
CA ILE A 99 1.20 -4.60 12.09
C ILE A 99 0.44 -3.61 11.20
N VAL A 100 -0.87 -3.77 11.00
CA VAL A 100 -1.71 -2.79 10.28
C VAL A 100 -1.66 -1.44 11.00
N SER A 101 -1.89 -1.41 12.31
CA SER A 101 -1.82 -0.17 13.11
C SER A 101 -0.44 0.50 13.05
N LEU A 102 0.66 -0.28 13.06
CA LEU A 102 2.02 0.26 12.93
C LEU A 102 2.29 0.87 11.55
N ILE A 103 1.76 0.27 10.50
CA ILE A 103 1.86 0.82 9.14
C ILE A 103 1.05 2.12 9.03
N GLU A 104 -0.20 2.13 9.50
CA GLU A 104 -1.04 3.33 9.51
C GLU A 104 -0.38 4.46 10.32
N GLN A 105 0.13 4.16 11.51
CA GLN A 105 0.84 5.14 12.34
C GLN A 105 2.08 5.69 11.62
N SER A 106 2.82 4.84 10.92
CA SER A 106 4.01 5.29 10.19
C SER A 106 3.68 6.26 9.05
N ILE A 107 2.55 6.05 8.38
CA ILE A 107 2.07 7.00 7.36
C ILE A 107 1.64 8.32 8.02
N MET A 108 0.95 8.24 9.16
CA MET A 108 0.53 9.44 9.90
C MET A 108 1.74 10.22 10.44
N ASP A 109 2.76 9.54 10.95
CA ASP A 109 4.00 10.17 11.40
C ASP A 109 4.71 10.89 10.23
N LEU A 110 4.79 10.26 9.06
CA LEU A 110 5.32 10.90 7.84
C LEU A 110 4.53 12.17 7.48
N LEU A 111 3.20 12.09 7.46
CA LEU A 111 2.34 13.24 7.13
C LEU A 111 2.49 14.37 8.15
N ALA A 112 2.67 14.04 9.43
CA ALA A 112 2.95 15.01 10.48
C ALA A 112 4.28 15.75 10.28
N ASP A 113 5.33 15.05 9.79
CA ASP A 113 6.62 15.66 9.42
C ASP A 113 6.45 16.66 8.27
N TYR A 114 5.47 16.45 7.38
CA TYR A 114 5.04 17.41 6.33
C TYR A 114 4.01 18.44 6.83
N GLN A 115 3.71 18.48 8.14
CA GLN A 115 2.72 19.37 8.76
C GLN A 115 1.28 19.16 8.23
N ILE A 116 0.98 17.94 7.79
CA ILE A 116 -0.33 17.55 7.28
C ILE A 116 -1.06 16.75 8.36
N GLU A 117 -2.20 17.28 8.82
CA GLU A 117 -3.09 16.58 9.75
C GLU A 117 -3.79 15.42 9.05
N SER A 118 -3.71 14.24 9.64
CA SER A 118 -4.30 13.01 9.08
C SER A 118 -5.03 12.21 10.15
N HIS A 119 -5.92 11.32 9.71
CA HIS A 119 -6.74 10.51 10.62
C HIS A 119 -7.02 9.13 10.04
N LEU A 120 -7.42 8.22 10.91
CA LEU A 120 -7.94 6.90 10.55
C LEU A 120 -9.47 6.94 10.49
N LYS A 121 -10.07 5.99 9.77
CA LYS A 121 -11.51 5.81 9.71
C LYS A 121 -11.86 4.39 10.12
N GLU A 122 -12.75 4.25 11.11
CA GLU A 122 -13.22 2.94 11.59
C GLU A 122 -13.85 2.15 10.45
N GLY A 123 -13.50 0.85 10.36
CA GLY A 123 -14.01 -0.06 9.33
C GLY A 123 -13.44 0.16 7.92
N ALA A 124 -12.63 1.20 7.70
CA ALA A 124 -12.07 1.54 6.40
C ALA A 124 -10.55 1.74 6.45
N PRO A 125 -9.75 0.67 6.59
CA PRO A 125 -8.30 0.75 6.74
C PRO A 125 -7.63 1.66 5.71
N GLY A 126 -6.64 2.44 6.17
CA GLY A 126 -5.94 3.45 5.39
C GLY A 126 -5.87 4.78 6.12
N VAL A 127 -5.14 5.74 5.54
CA VAL A 127 -4.95 7.07 6.12
C VAL A 127 -5.68 8.11 5.28
N TYR A 128 -6.29 9.08 5.96
CA TYR A 128 -7.15 10.10 5.35
C TYR A 128 -6.70 11.51 5.73
N VAL A 129 -6.84 12.42 4.77
CA VAL A 129 -6.62 13.87 4.93
C VAL A 129 -7.86 14.58 4.40
N ASN A 130 -8.44 15.49 5.20
CA ASN A 130 -9.65 16.24 4.83
C ASN A 130 -10.80 15.34 4.29
N GLY A 131 -10.94 14.11 4.86
CA GLY A 131 -11.95 13.15 4.45
C GLY A 131 -11.66 12.37 3.15
N ALA A 132 -10.57 12.67 2.44
CA ALA A 132 -10.09 11.95 1.27
C ALA A 132 -8.99 10.94 1.65
N LYS A 133 -8.99 9.77 1.02
CA LYS A 133 -7.97 8.73 1.30
C LYS A 133 -6.68 9.08 0.56
N ILE A 134 -5.57 9.17 1.30
CA ILE A 134 -4.22 9.38 0.76
C ILE A 134 -3.42 8.09 0.67
N ALA A 135 -3.68 7.13 1.57
CA ALA A 135 -2.99 5.86 1.59
C ALA A 135 -3.94 4.70 1.86
N ALA A 136 -3.68 3.56 1.21
CA ALA A 136 -4.42 2.32 1.40
C ALA A 136 -3.49 1.20 1.87
N LEU A 137 -4.06 0.19 2.53
CA LEU A 137 -3.35 -0.99 3.01
C LEU A 137 -4.06 -2.26 2.56
N GLY A 138 -3.26 -3.26 2.20
CA GLY A 138 -3.78 -4.58 1.91
C GLY A 138 -2.68 -5.63 2.11
N LEU A 139 -2.71 -6.33 3.23
CA LEU A 139 -1.74 -7.37 3.57
C LEU A 139 -2.31 -8.77 3.29
N LYS A 140 -1.41 -9.71 3.04
CA LYS A 140 -1.65 -11.14 3.15
C LYS A 140 -0.71 -11.73 4.20
N VAL A 141 -1.24 -12.59 5.04
CA VAL A 141 -0.42 -13.38 5.97
C VAL A 141 -0.44 -14.84 5.53
N LYS A 142 0.73 -15.43 5.39
CA LYS A 142 0.91 -16.85 5.11
C LYS A 142 2.11 -17.37 5.91
N ASN A 143 1.94 -18.50 6.57
CA ASN A 143 2.96 -19.11 7.43
C ASN A 143 3.46 -18.21 8.59
N GLY A 144 2.67 -17.20 8.98
CA GLY A 144 3.03 -16.24 10.02
C GLY A 144 3.84 -15.04 9.56
N SER A 145 4.05 -14.89 8.25
CA SER A 145 4.74 -13.73 7.67
C SER A 145 3.83 -12.98 6.71
N THR A 146 4.04 -11.66 6.59
CA THR A 146 3.28 -10.79 5.69
C THR A 146 3.90 -10.72 4.31
N TYR A 147 3.08 -10.41 3.31
CA TYR A 147 3.45 -9.86 2.01
C TYR A 147 2.33 -8.94 1.51
N HIS A 148 2.50 -8.27 0.36
CA HIS A 148 1.85 -7.02 0.05
C HIS A 148 2.18 -5.94 1.09
N GLY A 149 1.39 -4.87 1.19
CA GLY A 149 1.76 -3.77 2.08
C GLY A 149 0.83 -2.58 1.96
N LEU A 150 1.43 -1.42 1.72
CA LEU A 150 0.75 -0.14 1.61
C LEU A 150 0.94 0.50 0.23
N SER A 151 0.02 1.40 -0.12
CA SER A 151 0.18 2.38 -1.19
C SER A 151 -0.04 3.78 -0.64
N LEU A 152 0.83 4.72 -0.98
CA LEU A 152 0.71 6.15 -0.67
C LEU A 152 0.68 6.93 -1.99
N ASN A 153 -0.37 7.70 -2.21
CA ASN A 153 -0.46 8.58 -3.37
C ASN A 153 0.49 9.76 -3.14
N VAL A 154 1.52 9.89 -3.98
CA VAL A 154 2.54 10.95 -3.85
C VAL A 154 2.35 12.03 -4.88
N ASP A 155 2.48 11.72 -6.16
CA ASP A 155 2.31 12.64 -7.29
C ASP A 155 1.93 11.85 -8.55
N MET A 156 0.65 11.53 -8.70
CA MET A 156 0.13 10.59 -9.70
C MET A 156 -1.16 11.09 -10.36
N ASP A 157 -1.54 10.46 -11.45
CA ASP A 157 -2.89 10.64 -12.00
C ASP A 157 -3.92 9.90 -11.13
N LEU A 158 -4.77 10.66 -10.44
CA LEU A 158 -5.86 10.13 -9.61
C LEU A 158 -7.12 9.79 -10.41
N SER A 159 -7.21 10.17 -11.68
CA SER A 159 -8.42 9.98 -12.50
C SER A 159 -8.88 8.52 -12.63
N PRO A 160 -7.99 7.50 -12.66
CA PRO A 160 -8.43 6.11 -12.72
C PRO A 160 -9.23 5.64 -11.49
N PHE A 161 -9.07 6.28 -10.33
CA PHE A 161 -9.89 5.97 -9.16
C PHE A 161 -11.38 6.25 -9.36
N ALA A 162 -11.75 7.15 -10.30
CA ALA A 162 -13.14 7.40 -10.67
C ALA A 162 -13.82 6.20 -11.38
N GLN A 163 -13.04 5.22 -11.84
CA GLN A 163 -13.55 4.03 -12.53
C GLN A 163 -13.91 2.89 -11.56
N ILE A 164 -13.65 3.06 -10.28
CA ILE A 164 -13.88 2.06 -9.25
C ILE A 164 -14.52 2.68 -8.01
N ASN A 165 -15.10 1.85 -7.14
CA ASN A 165 -15.40 2.22 -5.77
C ASN A 165 -14.24 1.77 -4.88
N PRO A 166 -13.24 2.65 -4.61
CA PRO A 166 -12.03 2.24 -3.91
C PRO A 166 -12.40 1.69 -2.53
N CYS A 167 -11.82 0.55 -2.16
CA CYS A 167 -12.11 -0.10 -0.89
C CYS A 167 -13.60 -0.43 -0.66
N GLY A 168 -14.43 -0.45 -1.72
CA GLY A 168 -15.86 -0.74 -1.63
C GLY A 168 -16.75 0.41 -1.16
N TYR A 169 -16.20 1.60 -1.01
CA TYR A 169 -16.96 2.78 -0.61
C TYR A 169 -17.32 3.64 -1.82
N GLN A 170 -18.62 3.72 -2.10
CA GLN A 170 -19.12 4.56 -3.18
C GLN A 170 -18.81 6.04 -2.90
N GLY A 171 -18.24 6.72 -3.90
CA GLY A 171 -17.91 8.15 -3.79
C GLY A 171 -16.75 8.47 -2.85
N LEU A 172 -15.93 7.49 -2.46
CA LEU A 172 -14.74 7.73 -1.66
C LEU A 172 -13.77 8.63 -2.44
N LYS A 173 -13.55 9.83 -1.93
CA LYS A 173 -12.55 10.75 -2.48
C LYS A 173 -11.15 10.25 -2.16
N VAL A 174 -10.24 10.44 -3.11
CA VAL A 174 -8.80 10.22 -2.95
C VAL A 174 -8.05 11.52 -3.08
N THR A 175 -6.89 11.60 -2.47
CA THR A 175 -5.95 12.73 -2.57
C THR A 175 -4.52 12.20 -2.65
N GLN A 176 -3.57 13.09 -2.83
CA GLN A 176 -2.14 12.78 -2.92
C GLN A 176 -1.31 13.85 -2.23
N LEU A 177 -0.04 13.56 -1.98
CA LEU A 177 0.84 14.42 -1.21
C LEU A 177 1.14 15.73 -1.94
N SER A 178 1.30 15.69 -3.28
CA SER A 178 1.56 16.89 -4.11
C SER A 178 0.40 17.88 -4.14
N ASP A 179 -0.83 17.45 -3.81
CA ASP A 179 -1.98 18.37 -3.67
C ASP A 179 -1.99 19.12 -2.32
N LEU A 180 -1.12 18.71 -1.37
CA LEU A 180 -1.14 19.16 0.02
C LEU A 180 0.12 19.93 0.43
N THR A 181 1.23 19.72 -0.28
CA THR A 181 2.52 20.35 -0.01
C THR A 181 3.38 20.42 -1.27
N ASP A 182 4.28 21.43 -1.32
CA ASP A 182 5.17 21.64 -2.46
C ASP A 182 6.43 20.77 -2.41
N ASN A 183 7.11 20.67 -3.56
CA ASN A 183 8.44 20.06 -3.71
C ASN A 183 8.53 18.57 -3.30
N VAL A 184 7.46 17.83 -3.44
CA VAL A 184 7.40 16.41 -3.12
C VAL A 184 8.17 15.61 -4.18
N LYS A 185 9.07 14.72 -3.70
CA LYS A 185 9.79 13.76 -4.56
C LYS A 185 9.58 12.36 -4.02
N LEU A 186 9.01 11.48 -4.83
CA LEU A 186 8.68 10.11 -4.44
C LEU A 186 9.85 9.39 -3.77
N LYS A 187 11.09 9.55 -4.28
CA LYS A 187 12.28 8.93 -3.70
C LYS A 187 12.57 9.40 -2.26
N ASN A 188 12.34 10.68 -1.96
CA ASN A 188 12.54 11.22 -0.61
C ASN A 188 11.48 10.65 0.33
N VAL A 189 10.21 10.72 -0.08
CA VAL A 189 9.06 10.16 0.66
C VAL A 189 9.26 8.67 0.94
N ALA A 190 9.75 7.91 -0.03
CA ALA A 190 10.03 6.49 0.12
C ALA A 190 11.11 6.21 1.18
N ASN A 191 12.19 6.99 1.18
CA ASN A 191 13.25 6.86 2.17
C ASN A 191 12.76 7.21 3.57
N GLU A 192 12.08 8.33 3.72
CA GLU A 192 11.54 8.82 5.00
C GLU A 192 10.54 7.82 5.58
N LEU A 193 9.53 7.40 4.79
CA LEU A 193 8.53 6.43 5.24
C LEU A 193 9.15 5.07 5.61
N SER A 194 10.14 4.62 4.85
CA SER A 194 10.82 3.35 5.16
C SER A 194 11.55 3.40 6.50
N GLN A 195 12.21 4.52 6.82
CA GLN A 195 12.89 4.71 8.10
C GLN A 195 11.90 4.75 9.27
N ILE A 196 10.77 5.46 9.10
CA ILE A 196 9.69 5.53 10.09
C ILE A 196 9.09 4.13 10.32
N LEU A 197 8.79 3.40 9.24
CA LEU A 197 8.27 2.02 9.32
C LEU A 197 9.24 1.09 10.08
N ILE A 198 10.53 1.12 9.75
CA ILE A 198 11.53 0.31 10.44
C ILE A 198 11.53 0.64 11.92
N LYS A 199 11.59 1.94 12.27
CA LYS A 199 11.58 2.40 13.67
C LYS A 199 10.35 1.91 14.43
N ASN A 200 9.15 2.07 13.85
CA ASN A 200 7.89 1.73 14.51
C ASN A 200 7.72 0.20 14.65
N VAL A 201 8.11 -0.57 13.62
CA VAL A 201 8.00 -2.05 13.66
C VAL A 201 9.04 -2.68 14.58
N THR A 202 10.25 -2.14 14.68
CA THR A 202 11.32 -2.74 15.52
C THR A 202 11.23 -2.36 17.00
N ARG A 203 10.44 -1.36 17.35
CA ARG A 203 10.21 -0.92 18.74
C ARG A 203 8.92 -1.49 19.35
N SER A 204 8.17 -2.26 18.58
CA SER A 204 6.87 -2.80 18.96
C SER A 204 6.97 -4.06 19.83
#